data_2cccfb69a37797121420126365bef9b9
#
_entry.id   2cccfb69a37797121420126365bef9b9
#
_cell.length_a   1.000
_cell.length_b   1.000
_cell.length_c   1.000
_cell.angle_alpha   90.00
_cell.angle_beta   90.00
_cell.angle_gamma   90.00
#
_symmetry.space_group_name_H-M   'P 1'
#
loop_
_entity.id
_entity.type
_entity.pdbx_description
1 polymer ?
#
loop_
_entity_poly.entity_id
_entity_poly.type
_entity_poly.pdbx_seq_one_letter_code
_entity_poly.pdbx_strand_id
1 'polypeptide(L)'
;EVEEASKRADLVILGAHTGSKLAGSFFGTRAVKIAAVSHCPVAVIPLHQNDEPKPGVVVGIDGSDGAKKAIAFAAEEASLRGVPLIAVYAWMPPLTPGLEYLWSEDLVASQRASAEEAIAIGTAGLAGRYPDLVIDRRIVQAPPVTALLQAAEDADTIVVGSRGRGSLSRLLLGSVSHGVLQALTRPTIVTRA
;
A
#
# COMPACT_ATOMS: atom_id res chain seq x y z
N GLU A 1 0.54 11.58 23.06
CA GLU A 1 1.80 12.30 22.76
C GLU A 1 2.16 12.22 21.27
N VAL A 2 2.29 11.02 20.67
CA VAL A 2 2.62 10.87 19.23
C VAL A 2 1.54 11.46 18.33
N GLU A 3 0.25 11.26 18.65
CA GLU A 3 -0.87 11.88 17.91
C GLU A 3 -0.75 13.42 17.89
N GLU A 4 -0.45 14.04 19.02
CA GLU A 4 -0.30 15.49 19.10
C GLU A 4 0.95 15.98 18.35
N ALA A 5 2.07 15.24 18.46
CA ALA A 5 3.28 15.53 17.70
C ALA A 5 3.06 15.44 16.18
N SER A 6 2.24 14.48 15.73
CA SER A 6 1.93 14.28 14.31
C SER A 6 1.15 15.42 13.64
N LYS A 7 0.53 16.31 14.43
CA LYS A 7 -0.13 17.52 13.92
C LYS A 7 0.85 18.58 13.40
N ARG A 8 2.12 18.50 13.82
CA ARG A 8 3.18 19.46 13.50
C ARG A 8 4.35 18.81 12.76
N ALA A 9 4.22 17.54 12.42
CA ALA A 9 5.23 16.76 11.71
C ALA A 9 4.77 16.49 10.27
N ASP A 10 5.70 16.46 9.35
CA ASP A 10 5.46 16.05 7.96
C ASP A 10 5.46 14.53 7.82
N LEU A 11 6.17 13.82 8.70
CA LEU A 11 6.29 12.37 8.72
C LEU A 11 6.62 11.89 10.15
N VAL A 12 5.99 10.80 10.58
CA VAL A 12 6.37 10.05 11.79
C VAL A 12 7.08 8.78 11.38
N ILE A 13 8.25 8.53 11.93
CA ILE A 13 9.02 7.30 11.66
C ILE A 13 9.04 6.43 12.92
N LEU A 14 8.69 5.16 12.76
CA LEU A 14 8.63 4.17 13.83
C LEU A 14 9.51 2.97 13.48
N GLY A 15 10.38 2.56 14.38
CA GLY A 15 11.01 1.24 14.34
C GLY A 15 10.03 0.17 14.85
N ALA A 16 9.87 -0.90 14.10
CA ALA A 16 9.09 -2.04 14.56
C ALA A 16 9.98 -3.10 15.19
N HIS A 17 9.82 -3.32 16.49
CA HIS A 17 10.43 -4.48 17.15
C HIS A 17 9.71 -5.74 16.70
N THR A 18 10.43 -6.65 16.07
CA THR A 18 10.01 -8.03 15.92
C THR A 18 10.20 -8.71 17.29
N GLY A 19 9.19 -8.64 18.15
CA GLY A 19 9.23 -9.27 19.48
C GLY A 19 9.53 -10.78 19.36
N SER A 20 10.21 -11.32 20.34
CA SER A 20 10.66 -12.72 20.42
C SER A 20 9.58 -13.72 20.03
N LYS A 21 9.96 -14.81 19.38
CA LYS A 21 9.14 -15.96 18.93
C LYS A 21 8.31 -16.67 20.01
N LEU A 22 8.26 -16.15 21.24
CA LEU A 22 7.66 -16.82 22.41
C LEU A 22 6.31 -16.27 22.88
N ALA A 23 5.81 -15.17 22.32
CA ALA A 23 4.48 -14.68 22.66
C ALA A 23 3.70 -14.46 21.37
N GLY A 24 2.67 -15.27 21.15
CA GLY A 24 1.82 -15.23 19.96
C GLY A 24 1.46 -13.82 19.51
N SER A 25 1.73 -13.55 18.25
CA SER A 25 1.12 -12.54 17.37
C SER A 25 0.67 -11.22 17.98
N PHE A 26 1.60 -10.30 18.27
CA PHE A 26 1.24 -8.88 18.38
C PHE A 26 2.28 -7.98 17.69
N PHE A 27 2.67 -8.37 16.47
CA PHE A 27 3.42 -7.50 15.58
C PHE A 27 2.54 -6.31 15.20
N GLY A 28 3.04 -5.11 15.39
CA GLY A 28 2.43 -3.93 14.80
C GLY A 28 1.29 -3.26 15.57
N THR A 29 0.84 -3.76 16.72
CA THR A 29 -0.30 -3.14 17.42
C THR A 29 -0.05 -1.67 17.76
N ARG A 30 1.17 -1.29 18.10
CA ARG A 30 1.54 0.14 18.33
C ARG A 30 1.64 0.91 17.04
N ALA A 31 2.33 0.36 16.02
CA ALA A 31 2.47 1.00 14.72
C ALA A 31 1.10 1.17 14.04
N VAL A 32 0.26 0.14 14.07
CA VAL A 32 -1.13 0.19 13.58
C VAL A 32 -1.94 1.27 14.30
N LYS A 33 -1.87 1.34 15.63
CA LYS A 33 -2.57 2.38 16.42
C LYS A 33 -2.07 3.78 16.07
N ILE A 34 -0.76 3.97 15.99
CA ILE A 34 -0.17 5.27 15.64
C ILE A 34 -0.55 5.65 14.21
N ALA A 35 -0.43 4.74 13.25
CA ALA A 35 -0.85 4.98 11.87
C ALA A 35 -2.35 5.28 11.75
N ALA A 36 -3.20 4.74 12.63
CA ALA A 36 -4.63 5.02 12.65
C ALA A 36 -4.97 6.44 13.13
N VAL A 37 -4.22 6.97 14.12
CA VAL A 37 -4.54 8.25 14.78
C VAL A 37 -3.64 9.42 14.33
N SER A 38 -2.52 9.14 13.65
CA SER A 38 -1.59 10.16 13.17
C SER A 38 -2.27 11.15 12.21
N HIS A 39 -1.85 12.41 12.22
CA HIS A 39 -2.30 13.48 11.32
C HIS A 39 -1.39 13.65 10.09
N CYS A 40 -0.21 13.06 10.09
CA CYS A 40 0.73 13.02 8.96
C CYS A 40 1.00 11.56 8.55
N PRO A 41 1.69 11.31 7.43
CA PRO A 41 2.14 9.98 7.05
C PRO A 41 2.98 9.31 8.14
N VAL A 42 2.90 7.99 8.21
CA VAL A 42 3.67 7.18 9.19
C VAL A 42 4.47 6.14 8.44
N ALA A 43 5.79 6.22 8.56
CA ALA A 43 6.73 5.21 8.09
C ALA A 43 7.02 4.20 9.20
N VAL A 44 6.84 2.92 8.93
CA VAL A 44 7.18 1.83 9.86
C VAL A 44 8.33 1.03 9.25
N ILE A 45 9.45 1.02 9.95
CA ILE A 45 10.69 0.41 9.48
C ILE A 45 10.89 -0.93 10.19
N PRO A 46 11.00 -2.07 9.49
CA PRO A 46 11.36 -3.34 10.08
C PRO A 46 12.79 -3.31 10.61
N LEU A 47 13.05 -3.92 11.78
CA LEU A 47 14.40 -3.96 12.36
C LEU A 47 15.38 -4.87 11.62
N HIS A 48 14.85 -5.89 10.96
CA HIS A 48 15.65 -6.84 10.20
C HIS A 48 15.04 -6.99 8.80
N GLN A 49 15.86 -6.82 7.81
CA GLN A 49 15.58 -7.23 6.43
C GLN A 49 16.47 -8.42 6.15
N ASN A 50 15.90 -9.53 5.69
CA ASN A 50 16.62 -10.78 5.49
C ASN A 50 17.32 -10.86 4.12
N ASP A 51 17.15 -9.87 3.26
CA ASP A 51 17.65 -9.80 1.89
C ASP A 51 18.03 -8.36 1.52
N GLU A 52 18.85 -8.21 0.49
CA GLU A 52 19.11 -6.91 -0.13
C GLU A 52 17.92 -6.56 -1.06
N PRO A 53 17.06 -5.61 -0.69
CA PRO A 53 15.93 -5.25 -1.52
C PRO A 53 16.40 -4.54 -2.80
N LYS A 54 15.72 -4.79 -3.89
CA LYS A 54 15.90 -4.00 -5.12
C LYS A 54 15.36 -2.58 -4.88
N PRO A 55 16.04 -1.55 -5.40
CA PRO A 55 15.53 -0.18 -5.26
C PRO A 55 14.22 0.00 -6.01
N GLY A 56 13.20 0.51 -5.32
CA GLY A 56 11.88 0.74 -5.89
C GLY A 56 10.84 1.08 -4.84
N VAL A 57 9.74 1.72 -5.25
CA VAL A 57 8.61 2.06 -4.40
C VAL A 57 7.35 1.40 -4.93
N VAL A 58 6.73 0.54 -4.12
CA VAL A 58 5.43 -0.08 -4.43
C VAL A 58 4.30 0.81 -3.90
N VAL A 59 3.25 1.01 -4.68
CA VAL A 59 2.02 1.66 -4.22
C VAL A 59 0.77 0.89 -4.60
N GLY A 60 -0.16 0.76 -3.66
CA GLY A 60 -1.47 0.17 -3.90
C GLY A 60 -2.47 1.17 -4.49
N ILE A 61 -3.15 0.77 -5.56
CA ILE A 61 -4.20 1.54 -6.23
C ILE A 61 -5.53 0.83 -6.09
N ASP A 62 -6.55 1.54 -5.60
CA ASP A 62 -7.93 1.05 -5.54
C ASP A 62 -8.96 2.09 -5.99
N GLY A 63 -8.51 3.26 -6.45
CA GLY A 63 -9.35 4.37 -6.88
C GLY A 63 -9.93 5.23 -5.74
N SER A 64 -9.63 4.93 -4.48
CA SER A 64 -10.04 5.74 -3.32
C SER A 64 -9.22 7.03 -3.20
N ASP A 65 -9.72 8.01 -2.44
CA ASP A 65 -8.95 9.22 -2.15
C ASP A 65 -7.70 8.94 -1.31
N GLY A 66 -7.74 7.92 -0.46
CA GLY A 66 -6.57 7.44 0.26
C GLY A 66 -5.48 6.93 -0.68
N ALA A 67 -5.86 6.17 -1.71
CA ALA A 67 -4.93 5.69 -2.73
C ALA A 67 -4.34 6.84 -3.56
N LYS A 68 -5.13 7.88 -3.91
CA LYS A 68 -4.62 9.06 -4.64
C LYS A 68 -3.50 9.76 -3.88
N LYS A 69 -3.65 9.94 -2.56
CA LYS A 69 -2.61 10.53 -1.71
C LYS A 69 -1.39 9.62 -1.59
N ALA A 70 -1.60 8.29 -1.49
CA ALA A 70 -0.52 7.32 -1.47
C ALA A 70 0.28 7.33 -2.78
N ILE A 71 -0.38 7.42 -3.93
CA ILE A 71 0.25 7.53 -5.25
C ILE A 71 1.08 8.81 -5.35
N ALA A 72 0.55 9.95 -4.93
CA ALA A 72 1.26 11.22 -4.97
C ALA A 72 2.54 11.16 -4.12
N PHE A 73 2.45 10.63 -2.90
CA PHE A 73 3.59 10.45 -2.00
C PHE A 73 4.62 9.48 -2.59
N ALA A 74 4.17 8.32 -3.08
CA ALA A 74 5.05 7.29 -3.64
C ALA A 74 5.78 7.75 -4.90
N ALA A 75 5.10 8.53 -5.76
CA ALA A 75 5.69 9.07 -6.97
C ALA A 75 6.77 10.13 -6.65
N GLU A 76 6.52 10.99 -5.67
CA GLU A 76 7.50 11.96 -5.18
C GLU A 76 8.73 11.26 -4.58
N GLU A 77 8.52 10.28 -3.70
CA GLU A 77 9.58 9.48 -3.10
C GLU A 77 10.42 8.73 -4.15
N ALA A 78 9.77 8.06 -5.10
CA ALA A 78 10.44 7.33 -6.17
C ALA A 78 11.24 8.27 -7.08
N SER A 79 10.67 9.42 -7.43
CA SER A 79 11.32 10.45 -8.25
C SER A 79 12.54 11.06 -7.55
N LEU A 80 12.42 11.42 -6.27
CA LEU A 80 13.53 11.98 -5.49
C LEU A 80 14.70 11.00 -5.35
N ARG A 81 14.40 9.71 -5.27
CA ARG A 81 15.40 8.65 -5.14
C ARG A 81 15.92 8.13 -6.48
N GLY A 82 15.32 8.52 -7.60
CA GLY A 82 15.67 8.01 -8.93
C GLY A 82 15.40 6.51 -9.09
N VAL A 83 14.37 5.98 -8.44
CA VAL A 83 13.99 4.56 -8.46
C VAL A 83 12.61 4.38 -9.13
N PRO A 84 12.28 3.18 -9.64
CA PRO A 84 10.97 2.94 -10.25
C PRO A 84 9.82 3.00 -9.23
N LEU A 85 8.65 3.45 -9.70
CA LEU A 85 7.37 3.36 -9.04
C LEU A 85 6.63 2.13 -9.55
N ILE A 86 6.33 1.17 -8.69
CA ILE A 86 5.55 -0.02 -9.00
C ILE A 86 4.12 0.20 -8.54
N ALA A 87 3.22 0.49 -9.47
CA ALA A 87 1.82 0.78 -9.23
C ALA A 87 0.99 -0.51 -9.33
N VAL A 88 0.42 -0.96 -8.22
CA VAL A 88 -0.27 -2.25 -8.12
C VAL A 88 -1.77 -2.06 -7.95
N TYR A 89 -2.55 -2.62 -8.86
CA TYR A 89 -3.99 -2.82 -8.72
C TYR A 89 -4.26 -4.31 -8.51
N ALA A 90 -4.81 -4.65 -7.36
CA ALA A 90 -5.18 -6.02 -7.03
C ALA A 90 -6.69 -6.21 -7.14
N TRP A 91 -7.10 -7.31 -7.75
CA TRP A 91 -8.51 -7.68 -7.84
C TRP A 91 -8.70 -9.18 -7.61
N MET A 92 -9.86 -9.54 -7.12
CA MET A 92 -10.26 -10.94 -6.99
C MET A 92 -11.72 -11.09 -7.38
N PRO A 93 -12.05 -12.21 -8.07
CA PRO A 93 -13.43 -12.61 -8.19
C PRO A 93 -14.03 -12.84 -6.81
N PRO A 94 -15.29 -12.42 -6.55
CA PRO A 94 -15.98 -12.80 -5.32
C PRO A 94 -16.01 -14.32 -5.21
N LEU A 95 -15.33 -14.85 -4.20
CA LEU A 95 -15.33 -16.28 -3.88
C LEU A 95 -16.65 -16.62 -3.16
N THR A 96 -17.73 -16.77 -3.91
CA THR A 96 -18.97 -17.33 -3.36
C THR A 96 -19.00 -18.82 -3.71
N PRO A 97 -18.84 -19.72 -2.74
CA PRO A 97 -18.85 -21.14 -2.99
C PRO A 97 -20.13 -21.56 -3.75
N GLY A 98 -19.97 -22.31 -4.82
CA GLY A 98 -21.07 -22.76 -5.66
C GLY A 98 -21.54 -21.77 -6.74
N LEU A 99 -20.92 -20.59 -6.86
CA LEU A 99 -21.22 -19.61 -7.89
C LEU A 99 -20.05 -19.36 -8.86
N GLU A 100 -19.04 -20.23 -8.86
CA GLU A 100 -17.84 -20.13 -9.71
C GLU A 100 -18.23 -20.12 -11.20
N TYR A 101 -19.32 -20.77 -11.57
CA TYR A 101 -19.83 -20.81 -12.94
C TYR A 101 -20.41 -19.48 -13.45
N LEU A 102 -20.67 -18.52 -12.55
CA LEU A 102 -21.12 -17.17 -12.95
C LEU A 102 -19.97 -16.29 -13.46
N TRP A 103 -18.73 -16.74 -13.30
CA TRP A 103 -17.56 -16.05 -13.83
C TRP A 103 -17.37 -16.38 -15.30
N SER A 104 -18.15 -15.72 -16.16
CA SER A 104 -17.92 -15.75 -17.60
C SER A 104 -16.61 -15.05 -17.95
N GLU A 105 -16.01 -15.43 -19.08
CA GLU A 105 -14.83 -14.75 -19.63
C GLU A 105 -15.07 -13.25 -19.81
N ASP A 106 -16.29 -12.86 -20.20
CA ASP A 106 -16.69 -11.45 -20.36
C ASP A 106 -16.65 -10.69 -19.04
N LEU A 107 -17.07 -11.31 -17.93
CA LEU A 107 -17.02 -10.66 -16.62
C LEU A 107 -15.58 -10.47 -16.14
N VAL A 108 -14.73 -11.47 -16.34
CA VAL A 108 -13.29 -11.37 -16.05
C VAL A 108 -12.64 -10.28 -16.89
N ALA A 109 -12.94 -10.22 -18.19
CA ALA A 109 -12.45 -9.20 -19.10
C ALA A 109 -12.91 -7.79 -18.68
N SER A 110 -14.18 -7.64 -18.29
CA SER A 110 -14.74 -6.38 -17.78
C SER A 110 -14.05 -5.92 -16.50
N GLN A 111 -13.77 -6.83 -15.57
CA GLN A 111 -13.05 -6.51 -14.34
C GLN A 111 -11.60 -6.09 -14.63
N ARG A 112 -10.96 -6.75 -15.56
CA ARG A 112 -9.60 -6.39 -15.99
C ARG A 112 -9.58 -5.01 -16.66
N ALA A 113 -10.52 -4.72 -17.55
CA ALA A 113 -10.64 -3.39 -18.17
C ALA A 113 -10.85 -2.28 -17.13
N SER A 114 -11.71 -2.53 -16.13
CA SER A 114 -11.92 -1.59 -15.01
C SER A 114 -10.65 -1.40 -14.17
N ALA A 115 -9.84 -2.42 -14.00
CA ALA A 115 -8.56 -2.34 -13.31
C ALA A 115 -7.53 -1.53 -14.13
N GLU A 116 -7.48 -1.73 -15.46
CA GLU A 116 -6.64 -0.99 -16.38
C GLU A 116 -7.00 0.51 -16.39
N GLU A 117 -8.29 0.82 -16.40
CA GLU A 117 -8.77 2.19 -16.28
C GLU A 117 -8.40 2.83 -14.94
N ALA A 118 -8.62 2.12 -13.83
CA ALA A 118 -8.31 2.63 -12.49
C ALA A 118 -6.82 2.92 -12.31
N ILE A 119 -5.94 2.06 -12.82
CA ILE A 119 -4.49 2.26 -12.73
C ILE A 119 -4.04 3.40 -13.67
N ALA A 120 -4.63 3.51 -14.86
CA ALA A 120 -4.36 4.59 -15.79
C ALA A 120 -4.77 5.96 -15.20
N ILE A 121 -5.97 6.05 -14.63
CA ILE A 121 -6.46 7.26 -13.94
C ILE A 121 -5.57 7.58 -12.74
N GLY A 122 -5.24 6.59 -11.92
CA GLY A 122 -4.42 6.77 -10.71
C GLY A 122 -3.01 7.28 -11.01
N THR A 123 -2.45 6.92 -12.17
CA THR A 123 -1.11 7.35 -12.60
C THR A 123 -1.14 8.48 -13.64
N ALA A 124 -2.33 8.99 -13.98
CA ALA A 124 -2.46 10.11 -14.93
C ALA A 124 -1.76 11.36 -14.40
N GLY A 125 -1.08 12.07 -15.29
CA GLY A 125 -0.36 13.31 -14.95
C GLY A 125 0.99 13.11 -14.24
N LEU A 126 1.34 11.90 -13.74
CA LEU A 126 2.64 11.67 -13.13
C LEU A 126 3.78 11.88 -14.11
N ALA A 127 3.64 11.47 -15.38
CA ALA A 127 4.66 11.68 -16.40
C ALA A 127 4.90 13.18 -16.68
N GLY A 128 3.87 14.03 -16.58
CA GLY A 128 4.03 15.47 -16.72
C GLY A 128 4.71 16.13 -15.52
N ARG A 129 4.50 15.59 -14.31
CA ARG A 129 5.10 16.11 -13.07
C ARG A 129 6.50 15.54 -12.81
N TYR A 130 6.72 14.29 -13.20
CA TYR A 130 7.96 13.54 -12.99
C TYR A 130 8.37 12.85 -14.30
N PRO A 131 8.95 13.60 -15.25
CA PRO A 131 9.20 13.09 -16.61
C PRO A 131 10.18 11.91 -16.65
N ASP A 132 11.10 11.82 -15.71
CA ASP A 132 12.12 10.76 -15.63
C ASP A 132 11.66 9.55 -14.78
N LEU A 133 10.46 9.61 -14.19
CA LEU A 133 9.96 8.54 -13.33
C LEU A 133 9.51 7.34 -14.16
N VAL A 134 10.17 6.21 -13.95
CA VAL A 134 9.76 4.93 -14.52
C VAL A 134 8.56 4.40 -13.71
N ILE A 135 7.43 4.17 -14.40
CA ILE A 135 6.21 3.65 -13.77
C ILE A 135 5.90 2.26 -14.31
N ASP A 136 6.06 1.26 -13.47
CA ASP A 136 5.65 -0.13 -13.73
C ASP A 136 4.21 -0.35 -13.20
N ARG A 137 3.28 -0.63 -14.12
CA ARG A 137 1.85 -0.83 -13.79
C ARG A 137 1.53 -2.32 -13.76
N ARG A 138 1.15 -2.81 -12.59
CA ARG A 138 0.84 -4.24 -12.36
C ARG A 138 -0.63 -4.42 -11.99
N ILE A 139 -1.34 -5.22 -12.79
CA ILE A 139 -2.70 -5.68 -12.48
C ILE A 139 -2.59 -7.14 -12.06
N VAL A 140 -2.90 -7.41 -10.80
CA VAL A 140 -2.67 -8.73 -10.19
C VAL A 140 -3.99 -9.32 -9.72
N GLN A 141 -4.26 -10.56 -10.14
CA GLN A 141 -5.39 -11.34 -9.63
C GLN A 141 -4.98 -12.06 -8.34
N ALA A 142 -5.01 -11.33 -7.23
CA ALA A 142 -4.67 -11.82 -5.90
C ALA A 142 -5.31 -10.94 -4.81
N PRO A 143 -5.37 -11.40 -3.55
CA PRO A 143 -5.71 -10.55 -2.42
C PRO A 143 -4.77 -9.33 -2.37
N PRO A 144 -5.28 -8.10 -2.08
CA PRO A 144 -4.47 -6.88 -2.16
C PRO A 144 -3.18 -6.92 -1.34
N VAL A 145 -3.22 -7.46 -0.14
CA VAL A 145 -2.01 -7.59 0.71
C VAL A 145 -0.98 -8.49 0.04
N THR A 146 -1.42 -9.65 -0.46
CA THR A 146 -0.54 -10.62 -1.16
C THR A 146 0.10 -9.97 -2.40
N ALA A 147 -0.71 -9.27 -3.22
CA ALA A 147 -0.21 -8.59 -4.42
C ALA A 147 0.85 -7.53 -4.11
N LEU A 148 0.64 -6.74 -3.04
CA LEU A 148 1.60 -5.73 -2.61
C LEU A 148 2.90 -6.34 -2.07
N LEU A 149 2.80 -7.41 -1.28
CA LEU A 149 3.97 -8.10 -0.75
C LEU A 149 4.79 -8.79 -1.85
N GLN A 150 4.12 -9.39 -2.84
CA GLN A 150 4.79 -9.95 -4.03
C GLN A 150 5.50 -8.85 -4.84
N ALA A 151 4.83 -7.71 -5.08
CA ALA A 151 5.46 -6.59 -5.78
C ALA A 151 6.68 -6.02 -5.01
N ALA A 152 6.66 -6.11 -3.68
CA ALA A 152 7.76 -5.67 -2.81
C ALA A 152 9.00 -6.59 -2.85
N GLU A 153 8.96 -7.72 -3.55
CA GLU A 153 10.16 -8.50 -3.88
C GLU A 153 11.06 -7.74 -4.86
N ASP A 154 10.47 -6.83 -5.65
CA ASP A 154 11.15 -5.95 -6.61
C ASP A 154 11.31 -4.51 -6.09
N ALA A 155 11.15 -4.26 -4.78
CA ALA A 155 11.23 -2.94 -4.20
C ALA A 155 11.72 -2.95 -2.75
N ASP A 156 12.11 -1.78 -2.26
CA ASP A 156 12.56 -1.59 -0.89
C ASP A 156 11.55 -0.84 -0.01
N THR A 157 10.48 -0.30 -0.58
CA THR A 157 9.48 0.49 0.14
C THR A 157 8.07 0.18 -0.34
N ILE A 158 7.11 0.09 0.60
CA ILE A 158 5.68 -0.04 0.29
C ILE A 158 4.96 1.22 0.77
N VAL A 159 4.10 1.81 -0.07
CA VAL A 159 3.24 2.94 0.27
C VAL A 159 1.78 2.55 0.12
N VAL A 160 0.98 2.80 1.15
CA VAL A 160 -0.46 2.53 1.14
C VAL A 160 -1.24 3.68 1.76
N GLY A 161 -2.46 3.89 1.30
CA GLY A 161 -3.38 4.80 1.97
C GLY A 161 -3.85 4.24 3.32
N SER A 162 -4.09 5.09 4.30
CA SER A 162 -4.65 4.66 5.59
C SER A 162 -6.05 4.03 5.44
N ARG A 163 -6.76 4.33 4.35
CA ARG A 163 -8.10 3.83 4.02
C ARG A 163 -8.25 3.58 2.53
N GLY A 164 -9.15 2.65 2.18
CA GLY A 164 -9.59 2.36 0.83
C GLY A 164 -11.11 2.50 0.68
N ARG A 165 -11.68 1.92 -0.36
CA ARG A 165 -13.11 2.03 -0.75
C ARG A 165 -14.12 1.63 0.33
N GLY A 166 -13.79 0.75 1.27
CA GLY A 166 -14.72 0.15 2.23
C GLY A 166 -14.65 0.68 3.66
N SER A 167 -13.89 1.74 3.93
CA SER A 167 -13.66 2.20 5.30
C SER A 167 -14.70 3.24 5.73
N LEU A 168 -15.62 2.85 6.63
CA LEU A 168 -16.69 3.70 7.18
C LEU A 168 -16.26 4.49 8.43
N SER A 169 -15.16 4.15 9.08
CA SER A 169 -14.72 4.80 10.33
C SER A 169 -13.46 5.63 10.15
N ARG A 170 -13.48 6.87 10.65
CA ARG A 170 -12.31 7.78 10.62
C ARG A 170 -11.17 7.36 11.54
N LEU A 171 -11.43 6.46 12.50
CA LEU A 171 -10.48 6.05 13.54
C LEU A 171 -9.81 4.69 13.29
N LEU A 172 -10.12 4.02 12.17
CA LEU A 172 -9.58 2.70 11.87
C LEU A 172 -8.74 2.72 10.60
N LEU A 173 -7.68 1.93 10.58
CA LEU A 173 -6.93 1.61 9.36
C LEU A 173 -7.76 0.68 8.47
N GLY A 174 -7.59 0.83 7.15
CA GLY A 174 -8.14 -0.10 6.18
C GLY A 174 -7.52 -1.49 6.31
N SER A 175 -8.23 -2.51 5.82
CA SER A 175 -7.76 -3.90 5.88
C SER A 175 -6.43 -4.13 5.18
N VAL A 176 -6.18 -3.43 4.07
CA VAL A 176 -4.92 -3.54 3.31
C VAL A 176 -3.76 -2.92 4.07
N SER A 177 -3.89 -1.66 4.52
CA SER A 177 -2.84 -1.00 5.30
C SER A 177 -2.55 -1.74 6.60
N HIS A 178 -3.58 -2.27 7.27
CA HIS A 178 -3.42 -3.11 8.44
C HIS A 178 -2.64 -4.40 8.12
N GLY A 179 -3.03 -5.12 7.06
CA GLY A 179 -2.40 -6.38 6.68
C GLY A 179 -0.94 -6.22 6.23
N VAL A 180 -0.62 -5.15 5.47
CA VAL A 180 0.77 -4.86 5.08
C VAL A 180 1.62 -4.52 6.30
N LEU A 181 1.11 -3.71 7.24
CA LEU A 181 1.80 -3.41 8.50
C LEU A 181 1.99 -4.64 9.39
N GLN A 182 1.07 -5.60 9.36
CA GLN A 182 1.24 -6.86 10.09
C GLN A 182 2.34 -7.74 9.49
N ALA A 183 2.43 -7.80 8.17
CA ALA A 183 3.46 -8.55 7.47
C ALA A 183 4.84 -7.88 7.59
N LEU A 184 4.89 -6.56 7.46
CA LEU A 184 6.04 -5.67 7.57
C LEU A 184 7.35 -6.24 7.00
N THR A 185 7.30 -6.70 5.76
CA THR A 185 8.46 -7.27 5.06
C THR A 185 9.44 -6.20 4.57
N ARG A 186 8.94 -4.99 4.36
CA ARG A 186 9.69 -3.81 3.88
C ARG A 186 9.29 -2.57 4.68
N PRO A 187 10.10 -1.51 4.71
CA PRO A 187 9.67 -0.17 5.10
C PRO A 187 8.31 0.16 4.50
N THR A 188 7.33 0.43 5.37
CA THR A 188 5.95 0.65 4.94
C THR A 188 5.49 2.03 5.38
N ILE A 189 5.04 2.83 4.42
CA ILE A 189 4.52 4.17 4.65
C ILE A 189 3.00 4.15 4.50
N VAL A 190 2.31 4.59 5.52
CA VAL A 190 0.86 4.76 5.52
C VAL A 190 0.54 6.24 5.42
N THR A 191 -0.01 6.66 4.28
CA THR A 191 -0.40 8.06 4.06
C THR A 191 -1.79 8.32 4.64
N ARG A 192 -2.07 9.56 5.01
CA ARG A 192 -3.39 9.95 5.52
C ARG A 192 -4.37 10.22 4.37
N ALA A 193 -5.59 9.72 4.52
CA ALA A 193 -6.68 9.96 3.58
C ALA A 193 -7.29 11.37 3.76
#